data_12048905a8a0aa482b66464aa673a799
#
_entry.id   12048905a8a0aa482b66464aa673a799
#
_cell.length_a   1.000
_cell.length_b   1.000
_cell.length_c   1.000
_cell.angle_alpha   90.00
_cell.angle_beta   90.00
_cell.angle_gamma   90.00
#
_symmetry.space_group_name_H-M   'P 1'
#
loop_
_entity.id
_entity.type
_entity.pdbx_description
1 polymer ?
#
loop_
_entity_poly.entity_id
_entity_poly.type
_entity_poly.pdbx_seq_one_letter_code
_entity_poly.pdbx_strand_id
1 'polypeptide(L)'
;MIYLITGNMGTGKTSRAVNMILTNEDGLFKQTIEDGSVIDRPLYFCHIDGLDAAKFNAHEITKEEIQSAPLDEILPTGAVLIVDEAHWTYPVRAAAKAVPPYVQKLSELRHDGFTLILLTQHPTQLDIFVRNLVSKHIHLERKALGMKQYWWYKCVTNLDNPAGVSGVESASYKPPKEAFKYYKSSSQHQKFQKKIPLAVWALVAIIGFIGW
;
A
#
# COMPACT_ATOMS: atom_id res chain seq x y z
N MET A 1 -11.56 1.90 -8.09
CA MET A 1 -11.11 0.77 -7.21
C MET A 1 -10.26 1.28 -6.06
N ILE A 2 -10.31 0.66 -4.85
CA ILE A 2 -9.45 1.05 -3.71
C ILE A 2 -8.57 -0.12 -3.30
N TYR A 3 -7.25 0.09 -3.37
CA TYR A 3 -6.21 -0.80 -2.87
C TYR A 3 -5.71 -0.29 -1.52
N LEU A 4 -5.47 -1.19 -0.60
CA LEU A 4 -4.89 -0.87 0.71
C LEU A 4 -3.61 -1.66 0.90
N ILE A 5 -2.49 -0.98 1.18
CA ILE A 5 -1.22 -1.62 1.51
C ILE A 5 -0.90 -1.32 2.97
N THR A 6 -0.79 -2.36 3.79
CA THR A 6 -0.48 -2.21 5.22
C THR A 6 0.80 -2.95 5.62
N GLY A 7 1.29 -2.63 6.79
CA GLY A 7 2.47 -3.23 7.39
C GLY A 7 3.20 -2.24 8.29
N ASN A 8 3.97 -2.75 9.22
CA ASN A 8 4.74 -1.94 10.15
C ASN A 8 5.76 -1.04 9.42
N MET A 9 6.32 -0.08 10.14
CA MET A 9 7.38 0.77 9.62
C MET A 9 8.54 -0.09 9.09
N GLY A 10 9.10 0.29 7.93
CA GLY A 10 10.24 -0.41 7.32
C GLY A 10 9.89 -1.75 6.64
N THR A 11 8.61 -2.09 6.44
CA THR A 11 8.20 -3.28 5.67
C THR A 11 8.22 -3.05 4.15
N GLY A 12 8.49 -1.83 3.69
CA GLY A 12 8.60 -1.52 2.27
C GLY A 12 7.25 -1.25 1.57
N LYS A 13 6.28 -0.68 2.29
CA LYS A 13 4.99 -0.27 1.70
C LYS A 13 5.17 0.66 0.50
N THR A 14 5.94 1.73 0.68
CA THR A 14 6.21 2.71 -0.39
C THR A 14 6.93 2.06 -1.57
N SER A 15 7.98 1.22 -1.34
CA SER A 15 8.62 0.49 -2.43
C SER A 15 7.68 -0.49 -3.13
N ARG A 16 6.71 -1.06 -2.40
CA ARG A 16 5.67 -1.92 -2.97
C ARG A 16 4.76 -1.13 -3.92
N ALA A 17 4.32 0.06 -3.51
CA ALA A 17 3.50 0.94 -4.35
C ALA A 17 4.26 1.44 -5.59
N VAL A 18 5.52 1.88 -5.43
CA VAL A 18 6.37 2.29 -6.56
C VAL A 18 6.60 1.13 -7.53
N ASN A 19 6.78 -0.10 -7.02
CA ASN A 19 6.89 -1.27 -7.88
C ASN A 19 5.61 -1.57 -8.67
N MET A 20 4.43 -1.30 -8.10
CA MET A 20 3.17 -1.45 -8.84
C MET A 20 3.14 -0.55 -10.08
N ILE A 21 3.67 0.69 -9.98
CA ILE A 21 3.82 1.59 -11.13
C ILE A 21 4.77 0.97 -12.15
N LEU A 22 5.97 0.56 -11.72
CA LEU A 22 7.01 0.02 -12.60
C LEU A 22 6.57 -1.21 -13.39
N THR A 23 5.77 -2.06 -12.78
CA THR A 23 5.30 -3.32 -13.37
C THR A 23 3.92 -3.22 -14.02
N ASN A 24 3.27 -2.07 -13.95
CA ASN A 24 1.85 -1.91 -14.31
C ASN A 24 0.98 -3.02 -13.71
N GLU A 25 1.16 -3.26 -12.40
CA GLU A 25 0.47 -4.35 -11.70
C GLU A 25 -1.05 -4.26 -11.85
N ASP A 26 -1.68 -5.38 -12.09
CA ASP A 26 -3.13 -5.50 -12.34
C ASP A 26 -3.64 -4.59 -13.49
N GLY A 27 -2.73 -4.05 -14.34
CA GLY A 27 -3.10 -3.12 -15.41
C GLY A 27 -3.54 -1.72 -14.93
N LEU A 28 -3.20 -1.35 -13.68
CA LEU A 28 -3.77 -0.17 -13.03
C LEU A 28 -3.30 1.16 -13.59
N PHE A 29 -2.13 1.21 -14.19
CA PHE A 29 -1.46 2.45 -14.58
C PHE A 29 -1.55 2.76 -16.07
N LYS A 30 -2.19 1.88 -16.82
CA LYS A 30 -2.40 2.05 -18.26
C LYS A 30 -3.87 1.82 -18.62
N GLN A 31 -4.30 2.44 -19.70
CA GLN A 31 -5.64 2.23 -20.25
C GLN A 31 -5.59 2.13 -21.78
N THR A 32 -6.47 1.30 -22.32
CA THR A 32 -6.68 1.23 -23.77
C THR A 32 -7.75 2.24 -24.16
N ILE A 33 -7.46 3.09 -25.12
CA ILE A 33 -8.41 4.08 -25.66
C ILE A 33 -9.13 3.50 -26.90
N GLU A 34 -10.11 4.24 -27.44
CA GLU A 34 -11.02 3.78 -28.50
C GLU A 34 -10.32 3.31 -29.78
N ASP A 35 -9.17 3.88 -30.13
CA ASP A 35 -8.36 3.49 -31.29
C ASP A 35 -7.52 2.22 -31.07
N GLY A 36 -7.61 1.61 -29.88
CA GLY A 36 -6.84 0.43 -29.46
C GLY A 36 -5.44 0.74 -28.96
N SER A 37 -5.01 2.00 -28.92
CA SER A 37 -3.71 2.39 -28.35
C SER A 37 -3.75 2.32 -26.81
N VAL A 38 -2.58 2.01 -26.22
CA VAL A 38 -2.42 1.96 -24.77
C VAL A 38 -1.68 3.21 -24.30
N ILE A 39 -2.31 3.96 -23.43
CA ILE A 39 -1.75 5.18 -22.85
C ILE A 39 -1.59 5.05 -21.34
N ASP A 40 -0.69 5.83 -20.76
CA ASP A 40 -0.54 5.94 -19.32
C ASP A 40 -1.74 6.71 -18.74
N ARG A 41 -2.24 6.24 -17.61
CA ARG A 41 -3.30 6.91 -16.85
C ARG A 41 -2.70 8.10 -16.10
N PRO A 42 -3.44 9.20 -15.90
CA PRO A 42 -3.01 10.31 -15.07
C PRO A 42 -2.64 9.79 -13.66
N LEU A 43 -1.38 10.02 -13.22
CA LEU A 43 -0.86 9.54 -11.97
C LEU A 43 -0.63 10.68 -10.99
N TYR A 44 -1.20 10.54 -9.80
CA TYR A 44 -1.05 11.49 -8.70
C TYR A 44 -0.52 10.78 -7.46
N PHE A 45 0.21 11.52 -6.62
CA PHE A 45 0.73 10.98 -5.36
C PHE A 45 0.70 12.02 -4.24
N CYS A 46 0.57 11.53 -3.01
CA CYS A 46 0.58 12.32 -1.79
C CYS A 46 1.49 11.66 -0.76
N HIS A 47 2.34 12.44 -0.08
CA HIS A 47 3.26 12.03 0.98
C HIS A 47 4.29 10.96 0.58
N ILE A 48 4.73 10.92 -0.68
CA ILE A 48 5.87 10.07 -1.09
C ILE A 48 7.10 10.94 -1.29
N ASP A 49 7.94 11.03 -0.27
CA ASP A 49 9.13 11.88 -0.27
C ASP A 49 10.08 11.54 -1.43
N GLY A 50 10.40 12.55 -2.23
CA GLY A 50 11.38 12.47 -3.31
C GLY A 50 11.05 11.44 -4.38
N LEU A 51 9.77 11.18 -4.63
CA LEU A 51 9.35 10.39 -5.80
C LEU A 51 9.82 11.08 -7.07
N ASP A 52 10.40 10.31 -7.98
CA ASP A 52 10.80 10.78 -9.32
C ASP A 52 9.55 11.01 -10.19
N ALA A 53 8.91 12.16 -9.96
CA ALA A 53 7.68 12.55 -10.64
C ALA A 53 7.88 12.62 -12.18
N ALA A 54 9.05 13.05 -12.65
CA ALA A 54 9.36 13.13 -14.07
C ALA A 54 9.42 11.74 -14.72
N LYS A 55 10.03 10.77 -14.03
CA LYS A 55 10.12 9.38 -14.50
C LYS A 55 8.75 8.75 -14.71
N PHE A 56 7.80 9.04 -13.83
CA PHE A 56 6.49 8.42 -13.83
C PHE A 56 5.40 9.29 -14.46
N ASN A 57 5.76 10.48 -14.96
CA ASN A 57 4.78 11.49 -15.40
C ASN A 57 3.68 11.69 -14.33
N ALA A 58 4.11 11.79 -13.06
CA ALA A 58 3.24 11.86 -11.90
C ALA A 58 3.17 13.29 -11.35
N HIS A 59 2.06 13.63 -10.72
CA HIS A 59 1.82 14.94 -10.12
C HIS A 59 1.65 14.80 -8.61
N GLU A 60 2.36 15.63 -7.86
CA GLU A 60 2.16 15.70 -6.41
C GLU A 60 0.87 16.46 -6.10
N ILE A 61 0.11 15.95 -5.13
CA ILE A 61 -1.08 16.59 -4.59
C ILE A 61 -1.00 16.54 -3.07
N THR A 62 -1.41 17.61 -2.41
CA THR A 62 -1.37 17.72 -0.95
C THR A 62 -2.60 17.07 -0.31
N LYS A 63 -2.48 16.73 0.97
CA LYS A 63 -3.60 16.25 1.78
C LYS A 63 -4.73 17.27 1.83
N GLU A 64 -4.41 18.54 1.93
CA GLU A 64 -5.35 19.65 2.00
C GLU A 64 -6.16 19.75 0.70
N GLU A 65 -5.53 19.58 -0.46
CA GLU A 65 -6.22 19.54 -1.76
C GLU A 65 -7.15 18.33 -1.83
N ILE A 66 -6.71 17.13 -1.43
CA ILE A 66 -7.56 15.92 -1.41
C ILE A 66 -8.79 16.11 -0.50
N GLN A 67 -8.61 16.80 0.63
CA GLN A 67 -9.69 17.03 1.60
C GLN A 67 -10.61 18.20 1.22
N SER A 68 -10.23 19.03 0.25
CA SER A 68 -10.97 20.24 -0.13
C SER A 68 -12.26 19.94 -0.90
N ALA A 69 -12.27 18.88 -1.73
CA ALA A 69 -13.41 18.51 -2.57
C ALA A 69 -13.37 17.01 -2.94
N PRO A 70 -14.44 16.44 -3.48
CA PRO A 70 -14.44 15.12 -4.12
C PRO A 70 -13.34 14.96 -5.17
N LEU A 71 -12.78 13.74 -5.31
CA LEU A 71 -11.66 13.51 -6.23
C LEU A 71 -12.02 13.74 -7.70
N ASP A 72 -13.26 13.50 -8.10
CA ASP A 72 -13.77 13.73 -9.45
C ASP A 72 -13.90 15.22 -9.81
N GLU A 73 -13.86 16.12 -8.82
CA GLU A 73 -13.83 17.57 -9.01
C GLU A 73 -12.40 18.13 -9.14
N ILE A 74 -11.40 17.42 -8.60
CA ILE A 74 -10.02 17.92 -8.53
C ILE A 74 -9.03 17.13 -9.38
N LEU A 75 -9.37 15.92 -9.81
CA LEU A 75 -8.54 15.06 -10.65
C LEU A 75 -9.25 14.67 -11.95
N PRO A 76 -8.51 14.46 -13.04
CA PRO A 76 -9.11 13.99 -14.28
C PRO A 76 -9.68 12.57 -14.14
N THR A 77 -10.75 12.29 -14.86
CA THR A 77 -11.38 10.97 -14.94
C THR A 77 -10.35 9.89 -15.24
N GLY A 78 -10.47 8.76 -14.57
CA GLY A 78 -9.54 7.64 -14.75
C GLY A 78 -8.19 7.81 -14.06
N ALA A 79 -7.98 8.84 -13.24
CA ALA A 79 -6.72 9.03 -12.52
C ALA A 79 -6.42 7.90 -11.53
N VAL A 80 -5.13 7.68 -11.31
CA VAL A 80 -4.59 6.85 -10.24
C VAL A 80 -4.00 7.77 -9.17
N LEU A 81 -4.43 7.62 -7.92
CA LEU A 81 -3.90 8.39 -6.79
C LEU A 81 -3.27 7.44 -5.76
N ILE A 82 -2.00 7.67 -5.43
CA ILE A 82 -1.28 6.94 -4.38
C ILE A 82 -1.11 7.87 -3.18
N VAL A 83 -1.58 7.44 -2.01
CA VAL A 83 -1.49 8.21 -0.75
C VAL A 83 -0.69 7.41 0.27
N ASP A 84 0.54 7.84 0.55
CA ASP A 84 1.32 7.29 1.67
C ASP A 84 0.87 7.95 2.98
N GLU A 85 1.03 7.24 4.10
CA GLU A 85 0.49 7.62 5.42
C GLU A 85 -0.99 8.06 5.35
N ALA A 86 -1.79 7.29 4.63
CA ALA A 86 -3.17 7.61 4.25
C ALA A 86 -4.08 7.94 5.45
N HIS A 87 -3.69 7.57 6.67
CA HIS A 87 -4.39 7.94 7.90
C HIS A 87 -4.35 9.45 8.21
N TRP A 88 -3.46 10.21 7.58
CA TRP A 88 -3.48 11.68 7.68
C TRP A 88 -4.55 12.30 6.76
N THR A 89 -4.80 11.67 5.62
CA THR A 89 -5.79 12.13 4.64
C THR A 89 -7.20 11.64 4.99
N TYR A 90 -7.30 10.39 5.43
CA TYR A 90 -8.56 9.71 5.77
C TYR A 90 -8.57 9.23 7.23
N PRO A 91 -8.47 10.15 8.22
CA PRO A 91 -8.39 9.79 9.64
C PRO A 91 -9.67 9.15 10.15
N VAL A 92 -9.54 8.36 11.20
CA VAL A 92 -10.68 7.79 11.91
C VAL A 92 -11.60 8.91 12.42
N ARG A 93 -12.89 8.81 12.12
CA ARG A 93 -13.93 9.71 12.63
C ARG A 93 -14.67 9.09 13.82
N ALA A 94 -15.19 9.93 14.71
CA ALA A 94 -16.19 9.50 15.66
C ALA A 94 -17.47 9.07 14.91
N ALA A 95 -18.12 8.00 15.38
CA ALA A 95 -19.31 7.44 14.72
C ALA A 95 -20.46 8.46 14.53
N ALA A 96 -20.58 9.43 15.44
CA ALA A 96 -21.59 10.49 15.37
C ALA A 96 -21.29 11.60 14.36
N LYS A 97 -20.07 11.67 13.80
CA LYS A 97 -19.72 12.69 12.80
C LYS A 97 -20.17 12.26 11.40
N ALA A 98 -20.79 13.18 10.68
CA ALA A 98 -21.12 12.97 9.27
C ALA A 98 -19.89 12.61 8.44
N VAL A 99 -20.09 11.84 7.38
CA VAL A 99 -19.04 11.52 6.42
C VAL A 99 -18.74 12.77 5.60
N PRO A 100 -17.50 13.28 5.58
CA PRO A 100 -17.17 14.43 4.75
C PRO A 100 -17.38 14.13 3.25
N PRO A 101 -17.73 15.12 2.43
CA PRO A 101 -18.03 14.93 1.00
C PRO A 101 -16.91 14.21 0.23
N TYR A 102 -15.63 14.59 0.46
CA TYR A 102 -14.48 13.97 -0.18
C TYR A 102 -14.30 12.47 0.18
N VAL A 103 -14.79 12.04 1.34
CA VAL A 103 -14.80 10.62 1.75
C VAL A 103 -16.04 9.92 1.21
N GLN A 104 -17.22 10.56 1.31
CA GLN A 104 -18.48 9.97 0.87
C GLN A 104 -18.46 9.63 -0.63
N LYS A 105 -17.90 10.50 -1.45
CA LYS A 105 -17.83 10.34 -2.90
C LYS A 105 -16.92 9.18 -3.34
N LEU A 106 -16.04 8.67 -2.47
CA LEU A 106 -15.19 7.51 -2.76
C LEU A 106 -16.01 6.26 -3.15
N SER A 107 -17.24 6.14 -2.72
CA SER A 107 -18.13 5.03 -3.09
C SER A 107 -18.47 5.03 -4.58
N GLU A 108 -18.42 6.19 -5.24
CA GLU A 108 -18.78 6.38 -6.65
C GLU A 108 -17.55 6.34 -7.60
N LEU A 109 -16.33 6.48 -7.07
CA LEU A 109 -15.09 6.57 -7.86
C LEU A 109 -14.90 5.45 -8.88
N ARG A 110 -15.54 4.30 -8.67
CA ARG A 110 -15.48 3.19 -9.62
C ARG A 110 -16.12 3.53 -10.96
N HIS A 111 -17.18 4.33 -10.96
CA HIS A 111 -17.90 4.73 -12.18
C HIS A 111 -17.04 5.63 -13.06
N ASP A 112 -16.20 6.46 -12.45
CA ASP A 112 -15.32 7.39 -13.13
C ASP A 112 -13.92 6.81 -13.41
N GLY A 113 -13.77 5.48 -13.23
CA GLY A 113 -12.53 4.76 -13.53
C GLY A 113 -11.37 5.02 -12.58
N PHE A 114 -11.56 5.75 -11.48
CA PHE A 114 -10.48 6.06 -10.53
C PHE A 114 -9.90 4.81 -9.85
N THR A 115 -8.61 4.88 -9.57
CA THR A 115 -7.91 3.92 -8.70
C THR A 115 -7.24 4.67 -7.56
N LEU A 116 -7.51 4.24 -6.33
CA LEU A 116 -6.91 4.80 -5.12
C LEU A 116 -6.05 3.73 -4.45
N ILE A 117 -4.78 4.04 -4.21
CA ILE A 117 -3.82 3.14 -3.54
C ILE A 117 -3.42 3.80 -2.22
N LEU A 118 -3.90 3.26 -1.12
CA LEU A 118 -3.70 3.78 0.23
C LEU A 118 -2.63 2.98 0.97
N LEU A 119 -1.66 3.66 1.54
CA LEU A 119 -0.63 3.05 2.37
C LEU A 119 -0.79 3.54 3.82
N THR A 120 -0.80 2.61 4.77
CA THR A 120 -0.82 2.92 6.21
C THR A 120 -0.20 1.77 7.00
N GLN A 121 0.05 1.97 8.28
CA GLN A 121 0.61 0.90 9.10
C GLN A 121 -0.42 -0.17 9.42
N HIS A 122 -1.64 0.24 9.75
CA HIS A 122 -2.72 -0.67 10.13
C HIS A 122 -4.08 -0.16 9.61
N PRO A 123 -4.98 -1.05 9.15
CA PRO A 123 -6.28 -0.63 8.59
C PRO A 123 -7.13 0.18 9.55
N THR A 124 -7.05 -0.11 10.85
CA THR A 124 -7.84 0.60 11.88
C THR A 124 -7.48 2.07 12.05
N GLN A 125 -6.38 2.52 11.47
CA GLN A 125 -5.99 3.93 11.42
C GLN A 125 -6.78 4.74 10.37
N LEU A 126 -7.50 4.04 9.47
CA LEU A 126 -8.33 4.68 8.45
C LEU A 126 -9.78 4.74 8.87
N ASP A 127 -10.47 5.73 8.33
CA ASP A 127 -11.91 5.88 8.42
C ASP A 127 -12.64 4.57 8.06
N ILE A 128 -13.66 4.21 8.82
CA ILE A 128 -14.43 2.98 8.59
C ILE A 128 -15.11 2.96 7.22
N PHE A 129 -15.58 4.12 6.73
CA PHE A 129 -16.21 4.23 5.43
C PHE A 129 -15.22 3.87 4.32
N VAL A 130 -13.99 4.39 4.40
CA VAL A 130 -12.91 4.07 3.44
C VAL A 130 -12.54 2.59 3.49
N ARG A 131 -12.41 2.02 4.71
CA ARG A 131 -12.10 0.59 4.88
C ARG A 131 -13.12 -0.33 4.21
N ASN A 132 -14.40 0.03 4.29
CA ASN A 132 -15.49 -0.76 3.71
C ASN A 132 -15.49 -0.76 2.17
N LEU A 133 -14.81 0.21 1.55
CA LEU A 133 -14.69 0.34 0.09
C LEU A 133 -13.44 -0.35 -0.48
N VAL A 134 -12.56 -0.89 0.36
CA VAL A 134 -11.32 -1.55 -0.08
C VAL A 134 -11.63 -2.80 -0.90
N SER A 135 -11.14 -2.81 -2.14
CA SER A 135 -11.32 -3.91 -3.08
C SER A 135 -10.20 -4.96 -2.98
N LYS A 136 -8.97 -4.54 -2.64
CA LYS A 136 -7.81 -5.43 -2.44
C LYS A 136 -6.96 -4.90 -1.29
N HIS A 137 -6.71 -5.72 -0.30
CA HIS A 137 -5.85 -5.40 0.85
C HIS A 137 -4.59 -6.26 0.77
N ILE A 138 -3.43 -5.62 0.73
CA ILE A 138 -2.10 -6.24 0.75
C ILE A 138 -1.46 -5.92 2.10
N HIS A 139 -1.07 -6.94 2.87
CA HIS A 139 -0.37 -6.78 4.13
C HIS A 139 1.06 -7.30 4.04
N LEU A 140 2.02 -6.46 4.42
CA LEU A 140 3.44 -6.79 4.42
C LEU A 140 3.90 -7.05 5.85
N GLU A 141 4.40 -8.25 6.09
CA GLU A 141 4.83 -8.68 7.42
C GLU A 141 6.28 -9.15 7.42
N ARG A 142 7.04 -8.73 8.44
CA ARG A 142 8.39 -9.22 8.69
C ARG A 142 8.31 -10.46 9.59
N LYS A 143 8.86 -11.55 9.12
CA LYS A 143 9.01 -12.81 9.88
C LYS A 143 10.47 -13.02 10.27
N ALA A 144 10.74 -14.01 11.15
CA ALA A 144 12.10 -14.36 11.58
C ALA A 144 13.03 -14.72 10.40
N LEU A 145 12.51 -15.40 9.38
CA LEU A 145 13.26 -15.88 8.22
C LEU A 145 12.95 -15.09 6.92
N GLY A 146 12.60 -13.81 7.04
CA GLY A 146 12.34 -12.98 5.85
C GLY A 146 11.06 -12.18 5.96
N MET A 147 10.45 -11.90 4.83
CA MET A 147 9.20 -11.17 4.79
C MET A 147 8.16 -11.95 3.99
N LYS A 148 6.90 -11.76 4.36
CA LYS A 148 5.74 -12.26 3.64
C LYS A 148 4.82 -11.12 3.24
N GLN A 149 4.13 -11.30 2.13
CA GLN A 149 2.94 -10.53 1.80
C GLN A 149 1.73 -11.45 1.85
N TYR A 150 0.63 -10.89 2.33
CA TYR A 150 -0.69 -11.51 2.37
C TYR A 150 -1.64 -10.60 1.62
N TRP A 151 -2.66 -11.16 0.94
CA TRP A 151 -3.67 -10.30 0.32
C TRP A 151 -5.05 -10.94 0.38
N TRP A 152 -6.05 -10.07 0.39
CA TRP A 152 -7.47 -10.38 0.39
C TRP A 152 -8.20 -9.43 -0.55
N TYR A 153 -9.35 -9.83 -1.04
CA TYR A 153 -10.24 -8.99 -1.84
C TYR A 153 -11.28 -8.24 -0.99
N LYS A 154 -10.91 -7.91 0.21
CA LYS A 154 -11.64 -7.09 1.19
C LYS A 154 -10.66 -6.52 2.21
N CYS A 155 -11.07 -5.49 2.96
CA CYS A 155 -10.28 -5.01 4.10
C CYS A 155 -10.31 -6.04 5.24
N VAL A 156 -9.13 -6.37 5.77
CA VAL A 156 -8.96 -7.25 6.95
C VAL A 156 -8.31 -6.42 8.04
N THR A 157 -8.97 -6.34 9.20
CA THR A 157 -8.52 -5.53 10.35
C THR A 157 -7.83 -6.36 11.43
N ASN A 158 -8.09 -7.66 11.53
CA ASN A 158 -7.35 -8.53 12.43
C ASN A 158 -6.12 -9.09 11.70
N LEU A 159 -4.96 -8.53 12.02
CA LEU A 159 -3.68 -8.87 11.42
C LEU A 159 -2.72 -9.58 12.40
N ASP A 160 -3.19 -10.03 13.57
CA ASP A 160 -2.37 -10.76 14.54
C ASP A 160 -1.93 -12.12 13.99
N ASN A 161 -2.80 -12.77 13.22
CA ASN A 161 -2.49 -14.00 12.49
C ASN A 161 -3.01 -13.92 11.05
N PRO A 162 -2.31 -13.21 10.15
CA PRO A 162 -2.76 -13.00 8.78
C PRO A 162 -3.00 -14.31 8.01
N ALA A 163 -2.17 -15.33 8.25
CA ALA A 163 -2.28 -16.63 7.58
C ALA A 163 -3.55 -17.41 7.98
N GLY A 164 -4.15 -17.11 9.12
CA GLY A 164 -5.37 -17.77 9.63
C GLY A 164 -6.66 -17.09 9.17
N VAL A 165 -6.59 -15.97 8.46
CA VAL A 165 -7.79 -15.26 7.99
C VAL A 165 -8.32 -15.91 6.73
N SER A 166 -9.63 -16.21 6.73
CA SER A 166 -10.30 -16.84 5.58
C SER A 166 -10.16 -16.02 4.30
N GLY A 167 -9.88 -16.72 3.18
CA GLY A 167 -9.67 -16.11 1.87
C GLY A 167 -8.31 -15.44 1.70
N VAL A 168 -7.33 -15.76 2.56
CA VAL A 168 -5.98 -15.25 2.43
C VAL A 168 -5.24 -15.94 1.29
N GLU A 169 -4.56 -15.13 0.50
CA GLU A 169 -3.47 -15.56 -0.38
C GLU A 169 -2.15 -15.02 0.16
N SER A 170 -1.05 -15.71 -0.04
CA SER A 170 0.24 -15.26 0.47
C SER A 170 1.43 -15.71 -0.38
N ALA A 171 2.50 -14.91 -0.32
CA ALA A 171 3.76 -15.23 -0.97
C ALA A 171 4.95 -14.71 -0.14
N SER A 172 6.13 -15.26 -0.40
CA SER A 172 7.36 -14.63 0.07
C SER A 172 7.51 -13.25 -0.55
N TYR A 173 7.97 -12.28 0.23
CA TYR A 173 8.12 -10.91 -0.21
C TYR A 173 9.56 -10.43 0.01
N LYS A 174 10.08 -9.71 -0.96
CA LYS A 174 11.31 -8.93 -0.82
C LYS A 174 11.02 -7.53 -1.36
N PRO A 175 11.27 -6.46 -0.57
CA PRO A 175 11.10 -5.11 -1.09
C PRO A 175 11.87 -4.94 -2.41
N PRO A 176 11.21 -4.48 -3.46
CA PRO A 176 11.82 -4.37 -4.79
C PRO A 176 12.96 -3.36 -4.78
N LYS A 177 14.19 -3.81 -5.06
CA LYS A 177 15.38 -2.95 -5.03
C LYS A 177 15.33 -1.85 -6.08
N GLU A 178 14.72 -2.12 -7.22
CA GLU A 178 14.57 -1.15 -8.31
C GLU A 178 13.74 0.05 -7.86
N ALA A 179 12.66 -0.18 -7.11
CA ALA A 179 11.78 0.89 -6.63
C ALA A 179 12.52 1.93 -5.77
N PHE A 180 13.54 1.52 -5.00
CA PHE A 180 14.30 2.44 -4.15
C PHE A 180 15.11 3.50 -4.92
N LYS A 181 15.29 3.35 -6.23
CA LYS A 181 15.96 4.34 -7.06
C LYS A 181 15.11 5.57 -7.32
N TYR A 182 13.81 5.47 -7.13
CA TYR A 182 12.83 6.45 -7.58
C TYR A 182 12.11 7.19 -6.46
N TYR A 183 12.49 6.99 -5.20
CA TYR A 183 11.97 7.76 -4.06
C TYR A 183 12.94 7.77 -2.88
N LYS A 184 12.80 8.72 -1.95
CA LYS A 184 13.61 8.78 -0.73
C LYS A 184 13.03 7.85 0.34
N SER A 185 13.72 6.76 0.64
CA SER A 185 13.29 5.83 1.69
C SER A 185 13.81 6.29 3.05
N SER A 186 12.91 6.53 4.00
CA SER A 186 13.25 6.77 5.41
C SER A 186 13.89 5.55 6.09
N SER A 187 13.70 4.35 5.53
CA SER A 187 14.21 3.09 6.10
C SER A 187 15.71 2.85 5.87
N GLN A 188 16.41 3.70 5.10
CA GLN A 188 17.87 3.56 4.90
C GLN A 188 18.68 3.70 6.19
N HIS A 189 18.11 4.26 7.26
CA HIS A 189 18.80 4.49 8.53
C HIS A 189 18.48 3.49 9.65
N GLN A 190 17.52 2.59 9.46
CA GLN A 190 17.16 1.61 10.48
C GLN A 190 17.77 0.23 10.18
N LYS A 191 18.99 -0.01 10.69
CA LYS A 191 19.57 -1.36 10.76
C LYS A 191 18.85 -2.15 11.87
N PHE A 192 17.81 -2.90 11.53
CA PHE A 192 17.21 -3.84 12.47
C PHE A 192 18.19 -4.95 12.79
N GLN A 193 18.55 -5.10 14.07
CA GLN A 193 19.35 -6.23 14.54
C GLN A 193 18.55 -7.53 14.32
N LYS A 194 19.09 -8.43 13.52
CA LYS A 194 18.53 -9.77 13.37
C LYS A 194 18.74 -10.53 14.67
N LYS A 195 17.72 -10.66 15.49
CA LYS A 195 17.76 -11.60 16.63
C LYS A 195 17.56 -12.99 16.08
N ILE A 196 18.63 -13.80 16.07
CA ILE A 196 18.56 -15.23 15.73
C ILE A 196 17.81 -15.92 16.87
N PRO A 197 16.68 -16.63 16.59
CA PRO A 197 15.96 -17.35 17.63
C PRO A 197 16.85 -18.34 18.36
N LEU A 198 16.67 -18.45 19.66
CA LEU A 198 17.46 -19.39 20.51
C LEU A 198 17.41 -20.83 19.98
N ALA A 199 16.29 -21.22 19.37
CA ALA A 199 16.08 -22.50 18.72
C ALA A 199 17.11 -22.81 17.61
N VAL A 200 17.61 -21.81 16.90
CA VAL A 200 18.66 -22.00 15.88
C VAL A 200 20.00 -22.36 16.55
N TRP A 201 20.34 -21.71 17.66
CA TRP A 201 21.53 -22.03 18.44
C TRP A 201 21.44 -23.41 19.09
N ALA A 202 20.25 -23.80 19.58
CA ALA A 202 20.01 -25.14 20.10
C ALA A 202 20.19 -26.20 18.99
N LEU A 203 19.68 -25.96 17.78
CA LEU A 203 19.86 -26.88 16.66
C LEU A 203 21.33 -27.03 16.26
N VAL A 204 22.10 -25.96 16.22
CA VAL A 204 23.55 -25.97 15.93
C VAL A 204 24.31 -26.75 16.99
N ALA A 205 23.94 -26.55 18.26
CA ALA A 205 24.56 -27.31 19.38
C ALA A 205 24.27 -28.81 19.28
N ILE A 206 23.05 -29.22 18.94
CA ILE A 206 22.67 -30.64 18.79
C ILE A 206 23.42 -31.26 17.62
N ILE A 207 23.51 -30.58 16.47
CA ILE A 207 24.24 -31.08 15.29
C ILE A 207 25.74 -31.23 15.63
N GLY A 208 26.33 -30.27 16.34
CA GLY A 208 27.71 -30.31 16.77
C GLY A 208 28.01 -31.46 17.77
N PHE A 209 27.04 -31.83 18.59
CA PHE A 209 27.18 -32.92 19.58
C PHE A 209 27.05 -34.34 18.94
N ILE A 210 26.23 -34.45 17.87
CA ILE A 210 26.05 -35.74 17.14
C ILE A 210 27.20 -36.00 16.16
N GLY A 211 27.90 -34.95 15.72
CA GLY A 211 29.03 -35.05 14.77
C GLY A 211 30.41 -35.25 15.42
N TRP A 212 30.47 -35.34 16.75
CA TRP A 212 31.67 -35.62 17.52
C TRP A 212 31.59 -37.04 18.15
#